data_08d46866f513fbcc6210f3df271c5923
#
_entry.id   08d46866f513fbcc6210f3df271c5923
#
_cell.length_a   1.000
_cell.length_b   1.000
_cell.length_c   1.000
_cell.angle_alpha   90.00
_cell.angle_beta   90.00
_cell.angle_gamma   90.00
#
_symmetry.space_group_name_H-M   'P 1'
#
loop_
_entity.id
_entity.type
_entity.pdbx_description
1 polymer ?
#
loop_
_entity_poly.entity_id
_entity_poly.type
_entity_poly.pdbx_seq_one_letter_code
_entity_poly.pdbx_strand_id
1 'polypeptide(L)'
;ARMEDVLDLYAEPADPKCPVVCFDETPTQLIGEVRQPIPAKPGQPERYDYEYKRNGTANLFMFLDAHQPWRHVTVTEQRTAQDFAACMRDLTDVHYPDADLIRVVQDNLSTHTSGAFYETFPAPEAHRILQRLEFHYTPKHASWLNMAEIEISVLHGQCLDRRIGERDVLITEIEAWERQ
;
A
#
# COMPACT_ATOMS: atom_id res chain seq x y z
N ALA A 1 9.46 -11.63 21.44
CA ALA A 1 8.39 -12.19 20.58
C ALA A 1 8.09 -11.24 19.42
N ARG A 2 7.27 -11.63 18.42
CA ARG A 2 7.01 -10.81 17.21
C ARG A 2 6.53 -9.37 17.49
N MET A 3 5.75 -9.16 18.55
CA MET A 3 5.30 -7.81 18.94
C MET A 3 6.47 -6.95 19.40
N GLU A 4 7.33 -7.47 20.24
CA GLU A 4 8.52 -6.79 20.73
C GLU A 4 9.49 -6.47 19.57
N ASP A 5 9.68 -7.41 18.67
CA ASP A 5 10.48 -7.25 17.46
C ASP A 5 10.03 -6.02 16.62
N VAL A 6 8.73 -5.89 16.37
CA VAL A 6 8.18 -4.74 15.62
C VAL A 6 8.28 -3.44 16.43
N LEU A 7 8.02 -3.48 17.74
CA LEU A 7 8.12 -2.29 18.60
C LEU A 7 9.58 -1.82 18.74
N ASP A 8 10.53 -2.74 18.80
CA ASP A 8 11.96 -2.42 18.86
C ASP A 8 12.39 -1.72 17.56
N LEU A 9 11.94 -2.19 16.39
CA LEU A 9 12.18 -1.52 15.11
C LEU A 9 11.66 -0.07 15.08
N TYR A 10 10.45 0.16 15.60
CA TYR A 10 9.86 1.50 15.63
C TYR A 10 10.56 2.43 16.62
N ALA A 11 11.20 1.88 17.65
CA ALA A 11 11.95 2.64 18.65
C ALA A 11 13.39 2.99 18.19
N GLU A 12 13.89 2.36 17.14
CA GLU A 12 15.20 2.65 16.59
C GLU A 12 15.26 4.06 15.96
N PRO A 13 16.42 4.72 15.98
CA PRO A 13 16.58 5.96 15.23
C PRO A 13 16.50 5.72 13.72
N ALA A 14 16.02 6.72 12.98
CA ALA A 14 15.99 6.68 11.53
C ALA A 14 17.38 6.41 10.93
N ASP A 15 17.48 5.39 10.07
CA ASP A 15 18.71 5.08 9.35
C ASP A 15 18.39 4.96 7.83
N PRO A 16 18.87 5.90 7.00
CA PRO A 16 18.65 5.85 5.56
C PRO A 16 19.23 4.61 4.87
N LYS A 17 20.22 3.95 5.49
CA LYS A 17 20.81 2.71 4.97
C LYS A 17 20.02 1.47 5.36
N CYS A 18 19.25 1.57 6.44
CA CYS A 18 18.43 0.48 6.95
C CYS A 18 17.01 0.98 7.30
N PRO A 19 16.23 1.53 6.33
CA PRO A 19 14.91 2.05 6.60
C PRO A 19 13.95 0.96 7.09
N VAL A 20 12.95 1.37 7.88
CA VAL A 20 11.84 0.52 8.33
C VAL A 20 10.59 0.93 7.56
N VAL A 21 10.09 0.04 6.73
CA VAL A 21 8.93 0.28 5.87
C VAL A 21 7.80 -0.65 6.27
N CYS A 22 6.66 -0.09 6.62
CA CYS A 22 5.42 -0.84 6.85
C CYS A 22 4.72 -1.08 5.52
N PHE A 23 4.23 -2.28 5.32
CA PHE A 23 3.53 -2.70 4.10
C PHE A 23 2.21 -3.38 4.44
N ASP A 24 1.16 -3.02 3.70
CA ASP A 24 -0.14 -3.67 3.78
C ASP A 24 -0.91 -3.51 2.47
N GLU A 25 -1.99 -4.28 2.30
CA GLU A 25 -2.81 -4.26 1.12
C GLU A 25 -4.30 -4.17 1.44
N THR A 26 -5.04 -3.45 0.61
CA THR A 26 -6.49 -3.33 0.74
C THR A 26 -7.17 -3.32 -0.63
N PRO A 27 -8.29 -4.06 -0.80
CA PRO A 27 -9.10 -3.93 -1.99
C PRO A 27 -9.95 -2.66 -1.93
N THR A 28 -10.15 -2.03 -3.07
CA THR A 28 -11.08 -0.90 -3.24
C THR A 28 -12.05 -1.18 -4.37
N GLN A 29 -13.35 -0.95 -4.14
CA GLN A 29 -14.36 -1.12 -5.16
C GLN A 29 -14.46 0.12 -6.04
N LEU A 30 -14.36 -0.07 -7.36
CA LEU A 30 -14.62 0.99 -8.33
C LEU A 30 -16.13 1.17 -8.47
N ILE A 31 -16.62 2.34 -8.08
CA ILE A 31 -18.04 2.69 -8.07
C ILE A 31 -18.27 3.87 -9.00
N GLY A 32 -18.98 3.60 -10.09
CA GLY A 32 -19.38 4.63 -11.06
C GLY A 32 -20.77 5.18 -10.79
N GLU A 33 -21.02 6.40 -11.26
CA GLU A 33 -22.33 7.00 -11.24
C GLU A 33 -23.21 6.45 -12.35
N VAL A 34 -24.50 6.22 -12.04
CA VAL A 34 -25.51 5.85 -13.04
C VAL A 34 -26.05 7.11 -13.72
N ARG A 35 -26.18 8.21 -12.96
CA ARG A 35 -26.59 9.53 -13.43
C ARG A 35 -25.60 10.57 -12.99
N GLN A 36 -25.44 11.62 -13.80
CA GLN A 36 -24.56 12.73 -13.42
C GLN A 36 -25.04 13.38 -12.13
N PRO A 37 -24.17 13.56 -11.13
CA PRO A 37 -24.49 14.29 -9.90
C PRO A 37 -24.90 15.74 -10.24
N ILE A 38 -25.80 16.29 -9.44
CA ILE A 38 -26.15 17.70 -9.51
C ILE A 38 -25.15 18.47 -8.63
N PRO A 39 -24.31 19.33 -9.22
CA PRO A 39 -23.26 20.01 -8.44
C PRO A 39 -23.83 20.92 -7.36
N ALA A 40 -23.07 21.10 -6.29
CA ALA A 40 -23.41 22.02 -5.22
C ALA A 40 -23.56 23.46 -5.72
N LYS A 41 -24.53 24.18 -5.15
CA LYS A 41 -24.76 25.62 -5.35
C LYS A 41 -24.90 26.33 -4.00
N PRO A 42 -24.72 27.64 -3.90
CA PRO A 42 -24.94 28.35 -2.65
C PRO A 42 -26.30 28.01 -2.03
N GLY A 43 -26.31 27.48 -0.81
CA GLY A 43 -27.52 27.03 -0.10
C GLY A 43 -28.09 25.69 -0.55
N GLN A 44 -27.48 24.98 -1.49
CA GLN A 44 -27.90 23.67 -1.96
C GLN A 44 -26.69 22.73 -1.99
N PRO A 45 -26.66 21.69 -1.17
CA PRO A 45 -25.60 20.68 -1.22
C PRO A 45 -25.64 19.90 -2.54
N GLU A 46 -24.52 19.31 -2.90
CA GLU A 46 -24.43 18.36 -4.01
C GLU A 46 -25.46 17.24 -3.83
N ARG A 47 -26.07 16.80 -4.92
CA ARG A 47 -27.01 15.69 -4.93
C ARG A 47 -26.56 14.65 -5.92
N TYR A 48 -26.41 13.42 -5.44
CA TYR A 48 -26.10 12.24 -6.25
C TYR A 48 -27.20 11.19 -6.09
N ASP A 49 -27.36 10.35 -7.11
CA ASP A 49 -28.33 9.26 -7.08
C ASP A 49 -27.86 8.19 -6.07
N TYR A 50 -28.79 7.51 -5.43
CA TYR A 50 -28.47 6.35 -4.61
C TYR A 50 -28.06 5.13 -5.44
N GLU A 51 -28.46 5.08 -6.73
CA GLU A 51 -28.03 4.06 -7.66
C GLU A 51 -26.57 4.26 -8.05
N TYR A 52 -25.82 3.17 -8.10
CA TYR A 52 -24.42 3.15 -8.51
C TYR A 52 -24.11 1.90 -9.35
N LYS A 53 -23.08 2.01 -10.16
CA LYS A 53 -22.56 0.90 -10.97
C LYS A 53 -21.24 0.42 -10.39
N ARG A 54 -21.10 -0.89 -10.20
CA ARG A 54 -19.83 -1.51 -9.82
C ARG A 54 -19.02 -1.77 -11.09
N ASN A 55 -17.84 -1.15 -11.16
CA ASN A 55 -16.93 -1.24 -12.31
C ASN A 55 -15.73 -2.17 -12.03
N GLY A 56 -15.83 -3.02 -11.01
CA GLY A 56 -14.76 -3.92 -10.61
C GLY A 56 -14.11 -3.53 -9.30
N THR A 57 -12.96 -4.13 -9.03
CA THR A 57 -12.15 -3.91 -7.83
C THR A 57 -10.73 -3.60 -8.26
N ALA A 58 -10.12 -2.61 -7.63
CA ALA A 58 -8.68 -2.38 -7.65
C ALA A 58 -8.08 -2.80 -6.31
N ASN A 59 -6.78 -3.13 -6.29
CA ASN A 59 -6.05 -3.44 -5.07
C ASN A 59 -4.97 -2.38 -4.86
N LEU A 60 -4.82 -1.95 -3.62
CA LEU A 60 -3.89 -0.92 -3.20
C LEU A 60 -2.83 -1.58 -2.34
N PHE A 61 -1.57 -1.46 -2.75
CA PHE A 61 -0.40 -1.87 -1.98
C PHE A 61 0.20 -0.62 -1.34
N MET A 62 0.01 -0.47 -0.04
CA MET A 62 0.44 0.68 0.76
C MET A 62 1.81 0.44 1.35
N PHE A 63 2.70 1.39 1.17
CA PHE A 63 4.00 1.49 1.84
C PHE A 63 4.06 2.77 2.67
N LEU A 64 4.61 2.67 3.86
CA LEU A 64 4.84 3.79 4.78
C LEU A 64 6.19 3.63 5.46
N ASP A 65 7.06 4.63 5.39
CA ASP A 65 8.28 4.66 6.20
C ASP A 65 7.92 5.00 7.66
N ALA A 66 8.37 4.18 8.60
CA ALA A 66 8.04 4.35 10.01
C ALA A 66 8.72 5.57 10.66
N HIS A 67 9.81 6.08 10.07
CA HIS A 67 10.65 7.13 10.64
C HIS A 67 10.73 8.39 9.78
N GLN A 68 10.27 8.35 8.52
CA GLN A 68 10.33 9.46 7.58
C GLN A 68 8.94 9.77 7.01
N PRO A 69 8.67 11.03 6.63
CA PRO A 69 7.38 11.40 6.04
C PRO A 69 7.31 10.93 4.57
N TRP A 70 7.38 9.62 4.36
CA TRP A 70 7.28 9.00 3.04
C TRP A 70 6.21 7.92 3.03
N ARG A 71 5.39 7.94 2.01
CA ARG A 71 4.37 6.94 1.72
C ARG A 71 4.25 6.72 0.23
N HIS A 72 3.84 5.53 -0.18
CA HIS A 72 3.59 5.19 -1.57
C HIS A 72 2.47 4.16 -1.68
N VAL A 73 1.65 4.26 -2.73
CA VAL A 73 0.57 3.31 -3.02
C VAL A 73 0.67 2.84 -4.47
N THR A 74 0.88 1.55 -4.66
CA THR A 74 0.77 0.92 -5.98
C THR A 74 -0.65 0.40 -6.18
N VAL A 75 -1.29 0.77 -7.30
CA VAL A 75 -2.63 0.31 -7.67
C VAL A 75 -2.53 -0.81 -8.68
N THR A 76 -3.06 -1.99 -8.35
CA THR A 76 -3.06 -3.17 -9.21
C THR A 76 -4.48 -3.69 -9.49
N GLU A 77 -4.63 -4.54 -10.50
CA GLU A 77 -5.90 -5.22 -10.78
C GLU A 77 -6.13 -6.38 -9.83
N GLN A 78 -5.06 -7.04 -9.46
CA GLN A 78 -5.08 -8.22 -8.60
C GLN A 78 -4.11 -8.02 -7.44
N ARG A 79 -4.14 -8.92 -6.47
CA ARG A 79 -3.19 -9.01 -5.36
C ARG A 79 -2.56 -10.41 -5.35
N THR A 80 -1.79 -10.66 -6.39
CA THR A 80 -1.09 -11.93 -6.54
C THR A 80 0.28 -11.90 -5.87
N ALA A 81 0.90 -13.06 -5.70
CA ALA A 81 2.28 -13.16 -5.27
C ALA A 81 3.23 -12.42 -6.23
N GLN A 82 2.89 -12.37 -7.52
CA GLN A 82 3.65 -11.65 -8.54
C GLN A 82 3.53 -10.13 -8.36
N ASP A 83 2.32 -9.61 -8.05
CA ASP A 83 2.12 -8.18 -7.76
C ASP A 83 2.93 -7.78 -6.52
N PHE A 84 2.90 -8.59 -5.46
CA PHE A 84 3.72 -8.40 -4.27
C PHE A 84 5.22 -8.34 -4.59
N ALA A 85 5.73 -9.33 -5.33
CA ALA A 85 7.14 -9.37 -5.69
C ALA A 85 7.56 -8.16 -6.55
N ALA A 86 6.71 -7.71 -7.48
CA ALA A 86 6.95 -6.52 -8.28
C ALA A 86 6.99 -5.25 -7.43
N CYS A 87 6.06 -5.07 -6.49
CA CYS A 87 6.07 -3.95 -5.55
C CYS A 87 7.33 -3.93 -4.67
N MET A 88 7.78 -5.08 -4.20
CA MET A 88 9.01 -5.18 -3.39
C MET A 88 10.28 -4.90 -4.22
N ARG A 89 10.31 -5.29 -5.49
CA ARG A 89 11.39 -4.89 -6.40
C ARG A 89 11.43 -3.37 -6.55
N ASP A 90 10.29 -2.73 -6.79
CA ASP A 90 10.22 -1.28 -6.96
C ASP A 90 10.58 -0.56 -5.64
N LEU A 91 10.23 -1.13 -4.49
CA LEU A 91 10.68 -0.65 -3.19
C LEU A 91 12.20 -0.61 -3.10
N THR A 92 12.89 -1.69 -3.52
CA THR A 92 14.37 -1.76 -3.48
C THR A 92 15.05 -0.90 -4.53
N ASP A 93 14.53 -0.88 -5.77
CA ASP A 93 15.26 -0.36 -6.92
C ASP A 93 14.88 1.10 -7.24
N VAL A 94 13.67 1.53 -6.89
CA VAL A 94 13.15 2.86 -7.20
C VAL A 94 13.06 3.74 -5.96
N HIS A 95 12.45 3.22 -4.88
CA HIS A 95 12.18 4.04 -3.70
C HIS A 95 13.36 4.14 -2.74
N TYR A 96 14.10 3.04 -2.56
CA TYR A 96 15.27 2.97 -1.68
C TYR A 96 16.51 2.40 -2.38
N PRO A 97 16.95 2.99 -3.52
CA PRO A 97 18.05 2.42 -4.32
C PRO A 97 19.37 2.39 -3.54
N ASP A 98 19.57 3.32 -2.62
CA ASP A 98 20.80 3.49 -1.83
C ASP A 98 20.77 2.79 -0.46
N ALA A 99 19.67 2.15 -0.09
CA ALA A 99 19.60 1.38 1.15
C ALA A 99 20.38 0.07 1.04
N ASP A 100 21.09 -0.28 2.09
CA ASP A 100 21.79 -1.56 2.16
C ASP A 100 20.84 -2.71 2.50
N LEU A 101 19.89 -2.47 3.41
CA LEU A 101 18.87 -3.41 3.84
C LEU A 101 17.57 -2.66 4.16
N ILE A 102 16.44 -3.11 3.62
CA ILE A 102 15.12 -2.55 3.94
C ILE A 102 14.39 -3.54 4.84
N ARG A 103 14.01 -3.08 6.04
CA ARG A 103 13.26 -3.89 7.01
C ARG A 103 11.77 -3.66 6.79
N VAL A 104 11.08 -4.69 6.32
CA VAL A 104 9.66 -4.62 5.92
C VAL A 104 8.79 -5.21 7.01
N VAL A 105 7.96 -4.38 7.63
CA VAL A 105 6.93 -4.82 8.58
C VAL A 105 5.66 -5.13 7.81
N GLN A 106 5.17 -6.37 7.89
CA GLN A 106 3.99 -6.83 7.17
C GLN A 106 3.22 -7.90 7.95
N ASP A 107 2.04 -8.24 7.48
CA ASP A 107 1.32 -9.43 7.95
C ASP A 107 1.90 -10.72 7.35
N ASN A 108 1.50 -11.86 7.90
CA ASN A 108 1.99 -13.17 7.46
C ASN A 108 1.03 -13.84 6.48
N LEU A 109 0.68 -13.15 5.37
CA LEU A 109 -0.11 -13.73 4.30
C LEU A 109 0.68 -14.76 3.48
N SER A 110 -0.02 -15.75 2.95
CA SER A 110 0.57 -16.83 2.14
C SER A 110 1.16 -16.35 0.82
N THR A 111 0.72 -15.21 0.32
CA THR A 111 1.24 -14.55 -0.89
C THR A 111 2.53 -13.77 -0.64
N HIS A 112 2.85 -13.45 0.62
CA HIS A 112 4.01 -12.64 1.02
C HIS A 112 5.20 -13.52 1.40
N THR A 113 5.66 -14.35 0.48
CA THR A 113 6.75 -15.31 0.72
C THR A 113 7.94 -15.07 -0.21
N SER A 114 9.11 -15.50 0.21
CA SER A 114 10.31 -15.48 -0.64
C SER A 114 10.13 -16.28 -1.95
N GLY A 115 9.24 -17.28 -1.96
CA GLY A 115 8.90 -18.06 -3.14
C GLY A 115 8.30 -17.21 -4.25
N ALA A 116 7.51 -16.18 -3.91
CA ALA A 116 6.90 -15.26 -4.86
C ALA A 116 7.93 -14.58 -5.78
N PHE A 117 9.11 -14.28 -5.27
CA PHE A 117 10.18 -13.65 -6.06
C PHE A 117 10.77 -14.60 -7.11
N TYR A 118 10.95 -15.86 -6.75
CA TYR A 118 11.47 -16.87 -7.68
C TYR A 118 10.44 -17.33 -8.71
N GLU A 119 9.16 -17.17 -8.41
CA GLU A 119 8.07 -17.40 -9.37
C GLU A 119 7.93 -16.22 -10.36
N THR A 120 8.34 -15.02 -9.95
CA THR A 120 8.15 -13.78 -10.72
C THR A 120 9.38 -13.39 -11.53
N PHE A 121 10.57 -13.57 -10.96
CA PHE A 121 11.83 -13.10 -11.54
C PHE A 121 12.81 -14.24 -11.80
N PRO A 122 13.78 -14.07 -12.72
CA PRO A 122 14.91 -14.98 -12.82
C PRO A 122 15.64 -15.12 -11.47
N ALA A 123 16.15 -16.31 -11.18
CA ALA A 123 16.74 -16.61 -9.87
C ALA A 123 17.85 -15.62 -9.41
N PRO A 124 18.75 -15.13 -10.28
CA PRO A 124 19.74 -14.14 -9.85
C PRO A 124 19.11 -12.81 -9.42
N GLU A 125 18.04 -12.37 -10.10
CA GLU A 125 17.31 -11.15 -9.75
C GLU A 125 16.51 -11.31 -8.47
N ALA A 126 15.76 -12.40 -8.33
CA ALA A 126 15.03 -12.73 -7.10
C ALA A 126 15.98 -12.74 -5.89
N HIS A 127 17.14 -13.37 -6.03
CA HIS A 127 18.16 -13.44 -4.99
C HIS A 127 18.70 -12.05 -4.63
N ARG A 128 19.04 -11.22 -5.63
CA ARG A 128 19.51 -9.85 -5.43
C ARG A 128 18.51 -9.00 -4.63
N ILE A 129 17.22 -9.07 -4.98
CA ILE A 129 16.17 -8.33 -4.30
C ILE A 129 16.05 -8.82 -2.85
N LEU A 130 15.95 -10.12 -2.64
CA LEU A 130 15.79 -10.72 -1.33
C LEU A 130 16.96 -10.46 -0.38
N GLN A 131 18.18 -10.29 -0.91
CA GLN A 131 19.34 -9.90 -0.08
C GLN A 131 19.23 -8.50 0.50
N ARG A 132 18.36 -7.65 -0.05
CA ARG A 132 18.12 -6.28 0.40
C ARG A 132 16.83 -6.13 1.23
N LEU A 133 16.11 -7.22 1.49
CA LEU A 133 14.86 -7.23 2.24
C LEU A 133 14.96 -8.11 3.47
N GLU A 134 14.55 -7.57 4.60
CA GLU A 134 14.36 -8.31 5.84
C GLU A 134 12.90 -8.18 6.27
N PHE A 135 12.19 -9.30 6.41
CA PHE A 135 10.77 -9.30 6.71
C PHE A 135 10.51 -9.51 8.20
N HIS A 136 9.74 -8.60 8.79
CA HIS A 136 9.25 -8.64 10.15
C HIS A 136 7.74 -8.79 10.14
N TYR A 137 7.25 -9.84 10.79
CA TYR A 137 5.83 -10.19 10.72
C TYR A 137 5.09 -9.78 11.98
N THR A 138 3.97 -9.07 11.81
CA THR A 138 3.06 -8.78 12.94
C THR A 138 2.52 -10.08 13.55
N PRO A 139 2.22 -10.09 14.86
CA PRO A 139 1.54 -11.23 15.48
C PRO A 139 0.14 -11.44 14.90
N LYS A 140 -0.33 -12.67 14.94
CA LYS A 140 -1.71 -12.98 14.55
C LYS A 140 -2.69 -12.16 15.40
N HIS A 141 -3.67 -11.52 14.78
CA HIS A 141 -4.66 -10.62 15.40
C HIS A 141 -4.06 -9.32 16.01
N ALA A 142 -2.90 -8.90 15.59
CA ALA A 142 -2.26 -7.67 16.02
C ALA A 142 -1.88 -6.78 14.82
N SER A 143 -2.76 -6.70 13.84
CA SER A 143 -2.60 -5.87 12.64
C SER A 143 -2.42 -4.38 12.99
N TRP A 144 -3.02 -3.91 14.09
CA TRP A 144 -2.85 -2.57 14.62
C TRP A 144 -1.38 -2.15 14.88
N LEU A 145 -0.46 -3.11 14.97
CA LEU A 145 0.98 -2.84 15.03
C LEU A 145 1.56 -2.43 13.67
N ASN A 146 0.87 -2.75 12.57
CA ASN A 146 1.29 -2.34 11.25
C ASN A 146 0.82 -0.90 10.98
N MET A 147 1.75 0.05 10.94
CA MET A 147 1.42 1.46 10.71
C MET A 147 0.76 1.70 9.33
N ALA A 148 0.98 0.81 8.35
CA ALA A 148 0.33 0.90 7.05
C ALA A 148 -1.21 0.76 7.14
N GLU A 149 -1.76 0.01 8.09
CA GLU A 149 -3.22 -0.06 8.33
C GLU A 149 -3.81 1.30 8.73
N ILE A 150 -3.07 2.05 9.55
CA ILE A 150 -3.49 3.41 9.96
C ILE A 150 -3.50 4.31 8.74
N GLU A 151 -2.45 4.26 7.93
CA GLU A 151 -2.32 5.07 6.73
C GLU A 151 -3.36 4.72 5.65
N ILE A 152 -3.73 3.46 5.51
CA ILE A 152 -4.86 3.02 4.68
C ILE A 152 -6.16 3.68 5.15
N SER A 153 -6.39 3.78 6.45
CA SER A 153 -7.57 4.46 7.00
C SER A 153 -7.55 5.96 6.71
N VAL A 154 -6.38 6.60 6.77
CA VAL A 154 -6.19 8.00 6.38
C VAL A 154 -6.46 8.20 4.89
N LEU A 155 -5.93 7.34 4.03
CA LEU A 155 -6.19 7.35 2.58
C LEU A 155 -7.69 7.24 2.31
N HIS A 156 -8.38 6.32 2.95
CA HIS A 156 -9.84 6.17 2.80
C HIS A 156 -10.58 7.45 3.18
N GLY A 157 -10.28 8.02 4.34
CA GLY A 157 -10.98 9.24 4.81
C GLY A 157 -10.66 10.51 4.02
N GLN A 158 -9.46 10.63 3.49
CA GLN A 158 -9.00 11.85 2.80
C GLN A 158 -9.17 11.81 1.27
N CYS A 159 -9.09 10.64 0.67
CA CYS A 159 -9.05 10.48 -0.78
C CYS A 159 -10.20 9.62 -1.33
N LEU A 160 -10.52 8.50 -0.68
CA LEU A 160 -11.40 7.47 -1.23
C LEU A 160 -12.83 7.52 -0.68
N ASP A 161 -13.17 8.45 0.23
CA ASP A 161 -14.54 8.61 0.77
C ASP A 161 -15.47 9.31 -0.26
N ARG A 162 -15.48 8.74 -1.47
CA ARG A 162 -16.31 9.15 -2.60
C ARG A 162 -16.37 8.05 -3.66
N ARG A 163 -17.27 8.20 -4.64
CA ARG A 163 -17.36 7.27 -5.75
C ARG A 163 -16.27 7.56 -6.79
N ILE A 164 -15.41 6.57 -7.04
CA ILE A 164 -14.41 6.59 -8.10
C ILE A 164 -14.68 5.38 -9.00
N GLY A 165 -15.14 5.62 -10.21
CA GLY A 165 -15.58 4.58 -11.13
C GLY A 165 -14.49 4.03 -12.04
N GLU A 166 -13.41 4.77 -12.22
CA GLU A 166 -12.35 4.47 -13.18
C GLU A 166 -11.02 4.31 -12.47
N ARG A 167 -10.24 3.28 -12.85
CA ARG A 167 -8.94 2.99 -12.25
C ARG A 167 -7.92 4.12 -12.48
N ASP A 168 -7.89 4.70 -13.66
CA ASP A 168 -6.95 5.78 -13.98
C ASP A 168 -7.24 7.03 -13.14
N VAL A 169 -8.52 7.31 -12.86
CA VAL A 169 -8.92 8.37 -11.94
C VAL A 169 -8.45 8.04 -10.52
N LEU A 170 -8.63 6.80 -10.07
CA LEU A 170 -8.16 6.35 -8.76
C LEU A 170 -6.66 6.55 -8.61
N ILE A 171 -5.86 6.14 -9.61
CA ILE A 171 -4.40 6.34 -9.62
C ILE A 171 -4.05 7.82 -9.50
N THR A 172 -4.66 8.68 -10.33
CA THR A 172 -4.39 10.12 -10.32
C THR A 172 -4.71 10.76 -8.96
N GLU A 173 -5.81 10.36 -8.33
CA GLU A 173 -6.22 10.88 -7.02
C GLU A 173 -5.28 10.42 -5.90
N ILE A 174 -4.85 9.16 -5.93
CA ILE A 174 -3.88 8.62 -4.97
C ILE A 174 -2.53 9.31 -5.13
N GLU A 175 -2.03 9.49 -6.35
CA GLU A 175 -0.79 10.23 -6.60
C GLU A 175 -0.86 11.69 -6.12
N ALA A 176 -2.02 12.33 -6.25
CA ALA A 176 -2.23 13.68 -5.70
C ALA A 176 -2.20 13.70 -4.17
N TRP A 177 -2.80 12.68 -3.54
CA TRP A 177 -2.79 12.51 -2.09
C TRP A 177 -1.39 12.19 -1.53
N GLU A 178 -0.59 11.39 -2.22
CA GLU A 178 0.79 11.09 -1.82
C GLU A 178 1.68 12.34 -1.73
N ARG A 179 1.41 13.34 -2.57
CA ARG A 179 2.17 14.60 -2.62
C ARG A 179 1.79 15.63 -1.56
N GLN A 180 0.77 15.38 -0.75
CA GLN A 180 0.34 16.25 0.36
C GLN A 180 1.12 15.98 1.63
#